data_59d92610f693261d663b1fc1be4010f2
#
_entry.id   59d92610f693261d663b1fc1be4010f2
#
_cell.length_a   1.000
_cell.length_b   1.000
_cell.length_c   1.000
_cell.angle_alpha   90.00
_cell.angle_beta   90.00
_cell.angle_gamma   90.00
#
_symmetry.space_group_name_H-M   'P 1'
#
loop_
_entity.id
_entity.type
_entity.pdbx_description
1 polymer ?
#
loop_
_entity_poly.entity_id
_entity_poly.type
_entity_poly.pdbx_seq_one_letter_code
_entity_poly.pdbx_strand_id
1 'polypeptide(L)'
;MQEYYWDIPASQRVRMHISQPVAQSEPITASSVQELSLNDSVPNEAVWIGSLKVGDNGFSKTGNLDTTLRLAREEAAKAGGNLIKITNHKTPSTFGSNCHRIEADIYRIDTPVAIASSLLFDSTHYHKGECVLHLFRKEAGGTALHYDITINDSLLTRSNNNWIETITHPATGVTTLSAKTESTSSITLNLQPGYHYYIRCGVNFGVLVGRPTLEVVEPTVAKAEIDAIQQNALEAESAN
;
A
#
# COMPACT_ATOMS: atom_id res chain seq x y z
N MET A 1 11.74 -9.54 28.47
CA MET A 1 10.82 -8.84 27.55
C MET A 1 11.27 -7.39 27.53
N GLN A 2 11.88 -6.93 26.44
CA GLN A 2 12.46 -5.58 26.37
C GLN A 2 11.71 -4.84 25.26
N GLU A 3 10.88 -3.86 25.65
CA GLU A 3 10.23 -2.95 24.71
C GLU A 3 11.20 -1.82 24.37
N TYR A 4 11.59 -1.71 23.12
CA TYR A 4 12.41 -0.61 22.63
C TYR A 4 11.53 0.48 22.03
N TYR A 5 11.56 1.67 22.63
CA TYR A 5 10.98 2.88 22.08
C TYR A 5 12.11 3.67 21.41
N TRP A 6 11.97 3.89 20.08
CA TRP A 6 12.92 4.69 19.32
C TRP A 6 12.38 6.11 19.16
N ASP A 7 13.27 7.09 19.17
CA ASP A 7 12.98 8.49 18.88
C ASP A 7 12.64 8.66 17.39
N ILE A 8 11.40 8.32 17.05
CA ILE A 8 10.81 8.59 15.75
C ILE A 8 10.07 9.93 15.84
N PRO A 9 10.04 10.75 14.76
CA PRO A 9 9.27 12.00 14.75
C PRO A 9 7.91 11.80 15.39
N ALA A 10 7.46 12.74 16.19
CA ALA A 10 6.26 12.63 17.02
C ALA A 10 4.96 12.22 16.31
N SER A 11 4.99 12.17 14.99
CA SER A 11 3.89 11.80 14.11
C SER A 11 3.72 10.29 13.87
N GLN A 12 4.76 9.47 14.06
CA GLN A 12 4.68 8.01 13.88
C GLN A 12 5.56 7.30 14.91
N ARG A 13 4.98 6.33 15.61
CA ARG A 13 5.70 5.51 16.59
C ARG A 13 5.70 4.06 16.15
N VAL A 14 6.88 3.46 16.13
CA VAL A 14 7.03 2.02 15.99
C VAL A 14 7.14 1.42 17.37
N ARG A 15 6.30 0.43 17.66
CA ARG A 15 6.43 -0.45 18.81
C ARG A 15 6.94 -1.79 18.31
N MET A 16 8.00 -2.29 18.96
CA MET A 16 8.63 -3.53 18.55
C MET A 16 8.80 -4.44 19.76
N HIS A 17 8.54 -5.71 19.54
CA HIS A 17 8.79 -6.77 20.51
C HIS A 17 9.79 -7.76 19.90
N ILE A 18 10.99 -7.84 20.48
CA ILE A 18 12.02 -8.78 20.05
C ILE A 18 12.08 -9.93 21.03
N SER A 19 11.82 -11.13 20.54
CA SER A 19 11.84 -12.37 21.34
C SER A 19 13.19 -13.07 21.28
N GLN A 20 13.86 -13.00 20.12
CA GLN A 20 15.14 -13.63 19.87
C GLN A 20 16.08 -12.64 19.18
N PRO A 21 16.98 -11.96 19.92
CA PRO A 21 17.97 -11.13 19.26
C PRO A 21 18.93 -12.00 18.44
N VAL A 22 19.04 -11.71 17.16
CA VAL A 22 19.97 -12.40 16.26
C VAL A 22 21.27 -11.61 16.21
N ALA A 23 22.38 -12.30 16.48
CA ALA A 23 23.72 -11.71 16.31
C ALA A 23 23.92 -11.39 14.81
N GLN A 24 24.14 -10.13 14.50
CA GLN A 24 24.38 -9.69 13.12
C GLN A 24 25.83 -9.93 12.76
N SER A 25 26.09 -10.77 11.76
CA SER A 25 27.41 -10.90 11.13
C SER A 25 27.67 -9.76 10.12
N GLU A 26 26.61 -9.24 9.48
CA GLU A 26 26.65 -8.09 8.59
C GLU A 26 25.44 -7.19 8.79
N PRO A 27 25.59 -5.86 8.63
CA PRO A 27 24.47 -4.93 8.78
C PRO A 27 23.43 -5.14 7.67
N ILE A 28 22.16 -5.31 8.06
CA ILE A 28 21.04 -5.38 7.13
C ILE A 28 20.61 -3.96 6.80
N THR A 29 20.44 -3.66 5.52
CA THR A 29 19.88 -2.38 5.08
C THR A 29 18.37 -2.47 4.96
N ALA A 30 17.65 -1.38 5.21
CA ALA A 30 16.20 -1.36 5.06
C ALA A 30 15.72 -1.75 3.65
N SER A 31 16.53 -1.45 2.63
CA SER A 31 16.24 -1.79 1.23
C SER A 31 16.37 -3.29 0.93
N SER A 32 17.09 -4.05 1.76
CA SER A 32 17.22 -5.50 1.62
C SER A 32 16.18 -6.28 2.42
N VAL A 33 15.35 -5.61 3.22
CA VAL A 33 14.25 -6.25 3.94
C VAL A 33 13.11 -6.54 2.97
N GLN A 34 12.79 -7.81 2.82
CA GLN A 34 11.68 -8.28 1.99
C GLN A 34 10.35 -8.17 2.72
N GLU A 35 9.26 -8.01 1.97
CA GLU A 35 7.91 -7.87 2.52
C GLU A 35 7.02 -9.02 2.03
N LEU A 36 6.32 -9.63 2.98
CA LEU A 36 5.20 -10.54 2.73
C LEU A 36 3.90 -9.85 3.06
N SER A 37 2.97 -9.91 2.14
CA SER A 37 1.62 -9.39 2.30
C SER A 37 0.76 -10.25 3.22
N LEU A 38 -0.44 -9.79 3.60
CA LEU A 38 -1.37 -10.48 4.50
C LEU A 38 -1.64 -11.95 4.10
N ASN A 39 -1.74 -12.23 2.81
CA ASN A 39 -2.08 -13.55 2.31
C ASN A 39 -0.87 -14.42 1.90
N ASP A 40 0.34 -13.86 1.97
CA ASP A 40 1.55 -14.62 1.63
C ASP A 40 1.90 -15.60 2.75
N SER A 41 2.38 -16.76 2.38
CA SER A 41 2.89 -17.74 3.34
C SER A 41 4.32 -17.40 3.74
N VAL A 42 4.61 -17.51 5.02
CA VAL A 42 5.99 -17.39 5.52
C VAL A 42 6.77 -18.64 5.10
N PRO A 43 7.97 -18.51 4.51
CA PRO A 43 8.82 -19.64 4.19
C PRO A 43 9.14 -20.48 5.43
N ASN A 44 9.20 -21.81 5.27
CA ASN A 44 9.43 -22.73 6.39
C ASN A 44 10.80 -22.51 7.06
N GLU A 45 11.77 -21.99 6.31
CA GLU A 45 13.14 -21.72 6.78
C GLU A 45 13.25 -20.38 7.52
N ALA A 46 12.19 -19.57 7.50
CA ALA A 46 12.21 -18.26 8.14
C ALA A 46 12.10 -18.40 9.67
N VAL A 47 13.09 -17.87 10.36
CA VAL A 47 13.12 -17.86 11.84
C VAL A 47 12.43 -16.58 12.32
N TRP A 48 11.35 -16.74 13.08
CA TRP A 48 10.67 -15.62 13.72
C TRP A 48 11.54 -15.01 14.82
N ILE A 49 11.75 -13.70 14.80
CA ILE A 49 12.58 -12.98 15.76
C ILE A 49 11.80 -11.95 16.58
N GLY A 50 10.65 -11.53 16.11
CA GLY A 50 9.84 -10.57 16.83
C GLY A 50 8.65 -10.06 16.02
N SER A 51 7.99 -9.04 16.55
CA SER A 51 6.89 -8.35 15.87
C SER A 51 7.04 -6.84 16.01
N LEU A 52 6.43 -6.10 15.10
CA LEU A 52 6.38 -4.65 15.13
C LEU A 52 4.98 -4.14 14.82
N LYS A 53 4.73 -2.93 15.30
CA LYS A 53 3.52 -2.18 14.98
C LYS A 53 3.92 -0.76 14.61
N VAL A 54 3.58 -0.35 13.40
CA VAL A 54 3.73 1.02 12.94
C VAL A 54 2.36 1.69 12.94
N GLY A 55 2.25 2.77 13.69
CA GLY A 55 1.01 3.51 13.80
C GLY A 55 1.28 4.98 14.07
N ASP A 56 0.24 5.78 14.01
CA ASP A 56 0.29 7.16 14.47
C ASP A 56 -0.15 7.27 15.94
N ASN A 57 0.13 8.40 16.53
CA ASN A 57 -0.36 8.79 17.86
C ASN A 57 -1.64 9.65 17.78
N GLY A 58 -2.36 9.62 16.64
CA GLY A 58 -3.59 10.37 16.42
C GLY A 58 -3.40 11.82 15.93
N PHE A 59 -2.16 12.29 15.77
CA PHE A 59 -1.86 13.67 15.40
C PHE A 59 -1.00 13.84 14.14
N SER A 60 -0.74 12.74 13.42
CA SER A 60 0.06 12.80 12.19
C SER A 60 -0.74 13.35 11.02
N LYS A 61 -0.14 14.27 10.27
CA LYS A 61 -0.73 14.82 9.02
C LYS A 61 -0.37 14.01 7.78
N THR A 62 0.61 13.11 7.84
CA THR A 62 1.15 12.39 6.69
C THR A 62 1.65 11.00 7.06
N GLY A 63 0.77 10.03 7.01
CA GLY A 63 1.12 8.61 7.18
C GLY A 63 0.70 7.82 5.96
N ASN A 64 1.35 8.06 4.80
CA ASN A 64 1.11 7.23 3.63
C ASN A 64 1.69 5.82 3.84
N LEU A 65 1.23 4.87 3.06
CA LEU A 65 1.62 3.47 3.18
C LEU A 65 3.13 3.28 2.98
N ASP A 66 3.72 3.96 2.00
CA ASP A 66 5.15 3.86 1.71
C ASP A 66 6.01 4.28 2.92
N THR A 67 5.67 5.39 3.56
CA THR A 67 6.36 5.82 4.79
C THR A 67 6.20 4.80 5.92
N THR A 68 5.01 4.22 6.06
CA THR A 68 4.72 3.20 7.08
C THR A 68 5.54 1.92 6.83
N LEU A 69 5.61 1.46 5.59
CA LEU A 69 6.41 0.30 5.19
C LEU A 69 7.91 0.58 5.31
N ARG A 70 8.37 1.76 4.90
CA ARG A 70 9.77 2.17 5.06
C ARG A 70 10.21 2.11 6.54
N LEU A 71 9.39 2.65 7.44
CA LEU A 71 9.67 2.58 8.89
C LEU A 71 9.70 1.14 9.39
N ALA A 72 8.77 0.30 8.94
CA ALA A 72 8.75 -1.11 9.30
C ALA A 72 10.03 -1.83 8.86
N ARG A 73 10.49 -1.59 7.63
CA ARG A 73 11.74 -2.15 7.09
C ARG A 73 12.96 -1.67 7.87
N GLU A 74 13.03 -0.36 8.15
CA GLU A 74 14.14 0.23 8.93
C GLU A 74 14.25 -0.41 10.32
N GLU A 75 13.13 -0.59 11.02
CA GLU A 75 13.14 -1.18 12.35
C GLU A 75 13.40 -2.70 12.32
N ALA A 76 12.86 -3.41 11.35
CA ALA A 76 13.15 -4.83 11.15
C ALA A 76 14.65 -5.05 10.87
N ALA A 77 15.26 -4.22 10.01
CA ALA A 77 16.68 -4.28 9.71
C ALA A 77 17.54 -4.05 10.97
N LYS A 78 17.20 -3.07 11.80
CA LYS A 78 17.88 -2.80 13.09
C LYS A 78 17.78 -3.99 14.06
N ALA A 79 16.66 -4.70 14.02
CA ALA A 79 16.45 -5.91 14.82
C ALA A 79 17.18 -7.17 14.29
N GLY A 80 17.82 -7.07 13.12
CA GLY A 80 18.48 -8.20 12.45
C GLY A 80 17.55 -9.01 11.56
N GLY A 81 16.34 -8.53 11.28
CA GLY A 81 15.38 -9.15 10.37
C GLY A 81 15.60 -8.70 8.92
N ASN A 82 15.47 -9.64 7.99
CA ASN A 82 15.53 -9.36 6.56
C ASN A 82 14.23 -9.72 5.83
N LEU A 83 13.19 -10.08 6.59
CA LEU A 83 11.88 -10.40 6.10
C LEU A 83 10.83 -9.91 7.10
N ILE A 84 9.82 -9.20 6.63
CA ILE A 84 8.63 -8.84 7.41
C ILE A 84 7.39 -9.48 6.79
N LYS A 85 6.50 -9.98 7.64
CA LYS A 85 5.19 -10.49 7.27
C LYS A 85 4.12 -9.56 7.82
N ILE A 86 3.40 -8.87 6.97
CA ILE A 86 2.27 -8.04 7.38
C ILE A 86 1.18 -8.97 7.92
N THR A 87 0.76 -8.75 9.17
CA THR A 87 -0.29 -9.52 9.85
C THR A 87 -1.59 -8.73 9.99
N ASN A 88 -1.50 -7.40 9.94
CA ASN A 88 -2.67 -6.52 9.96
C ASN A 88 -2.35 -5.20 9.26
N HIS A 89 -3.31 -4.68 8.50
CA HIS A 89 -3.20 -3.37 7.86
C HIS A 89 -4.52 -2.60 8.04
N LYS A 90 -4.43 -1.43 8.65
CA LYS A 90 -5.55 -0.50 8.80
C LYS A 90 -5.31 0.71 7.93
N THR A 91 -6.22 0.93 7.00
CA THR A 91 -6.21 2.11 6.12
C THR A 91 -6.72 3.35 6.85
N PRO A 92 -6.38 4.54 6.35
CA PRO A 92 -6.97 5.79 6.81
C PRO A 92 -8.50 5.75 6.78
N SER A 93 -9.15 6.40 7.75
CA SER A 93 -10.62 6.48 7.80
C SER A 93 -11.08 7.89 8.18
N THR A 94 -12.26 8.26 7.70
CA THR A 94 -12.83 9.60 7.88
C THR A 94 -13.12 9.94 9.34
N PHE A 95 -13.40 8.94 10.18
CA PHE A 95 -13.72 9.09 11.61
C PHE A 95 -12.63 8.53 12.53
N GLY A 96 -11.44 8.26 12.00
CA GLY A 96 -10.32 7.69 12.75
C GLY A 96 -9.01 8.36 12.39
N SER A 97 -7.93 7.56 12.40
CA SER A 97 -6.63 8.02 11.96
C SER A 97 -6.59 8.26 10.46
N ASN A 98 -5.98 9.35 10.04
CA ASN A 98 -5.70 9.66 8.64
C ASN A 98 -4.40 9.01 8.12
N CYS A 99 -3.82 8.08 8.88
CA CYS A 99 -2.59 7.39 8.56
C CYS A 99 -2.81 5.89 8.35
N HIS A 100 -2.00 5.29 7.48
CA HIS A 100 -1.85 3.84 7.43
C HIS A 100 -1.20 3.31 8.70
N ARG A 101 -1.68 2.18 9.18
CA ARG A 101 -1.14 1.48 10.37
C ARG A 101 -0.99 0.02 10.02
N ILE A 102 0.19 -0.55 10.30
CA ILE A 102 0.49 -1.95 10.06
C ILE A 102 0.95 -2.64 11.32
N GLU A 103 0.66 -3.93 11.41
CA GLU A 103 1.30 -4.86 12.32
C GLU A 103 2.02 -5.90 11.45
N ALA A 104 3.22 -6.26 11.84
CA ALA A 104 4.01 -7.22 11.10
C ALA A 104 4.87 -8.07 12.04
N ASP A 105 5.06 -9.32 11.65
CA ASP A 105 6.07 -10.19 12.24
C ASP A 105 7.40 -10.02 11.53
N ILE A 106 8.49 -10.11 12.29
CA ILE A 106 9.85 -9.96 11.80
C ILE A 106 10.50 -11.34 11.78
N TYR A 107 11.12 -11.65 10.65
CA TYR A 107 11.82 -12.92 10.44
C TYR A 107 13.25 -12.69 9.96
N ARG A 108 14.09 -13.68 10.22
CA ARG A 108 15.39 -13.86 9.61
C ARG A 108 15.36 -15.07 8.70
N ILE A 109 15.89 -14.91 7.51
CA ILE A 109 16.06 -15.98 6.55
C ILE A 109 17.48 -15.90 5.96
N ASP A 110 18.22 -17.02 5.97
CA ASP A 110 19.61 -17.04 5.52
C ASP A 110 19.74 -17.15 4.01
N THR A 111 18.78 -17.81 3.36
CA THR A 111 18.70 -17.88 1.91
C THR A 111 17.65 -16.89 1.41
N PRO A 112 18.00 -15.92 0.56
CA PRO A 112 17.00 -15.04 -0.05
C PRO A 112 15.96 -15.91 -0.76
N VAL A 113 14.77 -15.99 -0.22
CA VAL A 113 13.66 -16.60 -0.94
C VAL A 113 13.32 -15.64 -2.06
N ALA A 114 13.13 -16.16 -3.26
CA ALA A 114 12.38 -15.47 -4.28
C ALA A 114 10.93 -15.37 -3.77
N ILE A 115 10.74 -14.48 -2.78
CA ILE A 115 9.40 -14.11 -2.37
C ILE A 115 8.79 -13.58 -3.63
N ALA A 116 7.70 -14.17 -4.00
CA ALA A 116 6.89 -13.67 -5.08
C ALA A 116 6.35 -12.27 -4.73
N SER A 117 7.23 -11.28 -4.74
CA SER A 117 6.87 -9.93 -5.15
C SER A 117 6.33 -9.95 -6.59
N SER A 118 6.17 -11.15 -7.15
CA SER A 118 5.56 -11.45 -8.44
C SER A 118 4.14 -10.90 -8.59
N LEU A 119 3.48 -10.54 -7.51
CA LEU A 119 2.21 -9.82 -7.56
C LEU A 119 2.38 -8.32 -7.90
N LEU A 120 3.59 -7.79 -7.79
CA LEU A 120 3.92 -6.40 -8.09
C LEU A 120 4.82 -6.25 -9.31
N PHE A 121 5.42 -7.34 -9.79
CA PHE A 121 6.38 -7.31 -10.88
C PHE A 121 6.01 -8.28 -11.99
N ASP A 122 5.92 -7.76 -13.21
CA ASP A 122 5.71 -8.52 -14.44
C ASP A 122 6.89 -8.28 -15.40
N SER A 123 7.66 -9.32 -15.67
CA SER A 123 8.81 -9.27 -16.57
C SER A 123 8.42 -8.89 -18.00
N THR A 124 7.20 -9.20 -18.44
CA THR A 124 6.70 -8.84 -19.77
C THR A 124 6.61 -7.33 -19.95
N HIS A 125 6.06 -6.64 -18.96
CA HIS A 125 5.99 -5.17 -18.94
C HIS A 125 7.35 -4.53 -18.67
N TYR A 126 8.20 -5.18 -17.87
CA TYR A 126 9.56 -4.71 -17.61
C TYR A 126 10.36 -4.55 -18.91
N HIS A 127 10.38 -5.56 -19.77
CA HIS A 127 11.13 -5.52 -21.03
C HIS A 127 10.59 -4.50 -22.04
N LYS A 128 9.34 -4.09 -21.90
CA LYS A 128 8.71 -3.06 -22.72
C LYS A 128 8.87 -1.64 -22.17
N GLY A 129 9.43 -1.51 -20.95
CA GLY A 129 9.51 -0.23 -20.26
C GLY A 129 8.16 0.29 -19.76
N GLU A 130 7.22 -0.62 -19.50
CA GLU A 130 5.85 -0.33 -19.10
C GLU A 130 5.61 -0.68 -17.63
N CYS A 131 4.63 -0.04 -17.02
CA CYS A 131 4.04 -0.41 -15.73
C CYS A 131 2.52 -0.60 -15.88
N VAL A 132 1.88 -1.14 -14.87
CA VAL A 132 0.42 -1.35 -14.87
C VAL A 132 -0.21 -0.58 -13.72
N LEU A 133 -1.21 0.23 -14.04
CA LEU A 133 -2.00 0.99 -13.09
C LEU A 133 -3.37 0.32 -12.94
N HIS A 134 -3.68 -0.17 -11.75
CA HIS A 134 -5.00 -0.69 -11.39
C HIS A 134 -5.75 0.38 -10.61
N LEU A 135 -6.72 1.02 -11.25
CA LEU A 135 -7.57 2.02 -10.64
C LEU A 135 -8.92 1.40 -10.29
N PHE A 136 -9.41 1.64 -9.09
CA PHE A 136 -10.68 1.07 -8.69
C PHE A 136 -11.40 1.98 -7.68
N ARG A 137 -12.73 1.92 -7.73
CA ARG A 137 -13.60 2.66 -6.81
C ARG A 137 -14.76 1.76 -6.38
N LYS A 138 -14.76 1.43 -5.09
CA LYS A 138 -15.88 0.72 -4.47
C LYS A 138 -17.10 1.63 -4.40
N GLU A 139 -18.28 1.03 -4.44
CA GLU A 139 -19.53 1.73 -4.20
C GLU A 139 -19.50 2.48 -2.85
N ALA A 140 -19.85 3.76 -2.90
CA ALA A 140 -19.97 4.62 -1.74
C ALA A 140 -21.13 5.59 -1.93
N GLY A 141 -21.66 6.10 -0.86
CA GLY A 141 -22.67 7.17 -0.91
C GLY A 141 -22.19 8.34 -1.77
N GLY A 142 -23.02 8.82 -2.69
CA GLY A 142 -22.59 9.78 -3.72
C GLY A 142 -22.42 9.16 -5.10
N THR A 143 -23.24 8.19 -5.42
CA THR A 143 -23.20 7.33 -6.59
C THR A 143 -23.11 8.03 -7.95
N ALA A 144 -23.63 9.27 -8.05
CA ALA A 144 -23.66 10.02 -9.30
C ALA A 144 -22.38 10.80 -9.61
N LEU A 145 -21.40 10.85 -8.69
CA LEU A 145 -20.20 11.65 -8.90
C LEU A 145 -19.19 10.88 -9.75
N HIS A 146 -18.87 11.46 -10.90
CA HIS A 146 -17.79 11.08 -11.79
C HIS A 146 -16.71 12.16 -11.74
N TYR A 147 -15.44 11.79 -11.87
CA TYR A 147 -14.36 12.76 -11.99
C TYR A 147 -13.22 12.22 -12.83
N ASP A 148 -12.55 13.14 -13.50
CA ASP A 148 -11.41 12.82 -14.33
C ASP A 148 -10.17 12.61 -13.46
N ILE A 149 -9.35 11.63 -13.82
CA ILE A 149 -8.04 11.36 -13.25
C ILE A 149 -7.02 11.71 -14.31
N THR A 150 -6.10 12.60 -13.96
CA THR A 150 -5.02 13.01 -14.82
C THR A 150 -3.69 12.42 -14.36
N ILE A 151 -2.77 12.27 -15.33
CA ILE A 151 -1.39 11.89 -15.12
C ILE A 151 -0.50 12.98 -15.72
N ASN A 152 0.32 13.65 -14.90
CA ASN A 152 1.11 14.80 -15.32
C ASN A 152 0.26 15.80 -16.16
N ASP A 153 -0.90 16.17 -15.64
CA ASP A 153 -1.88 17.08 -16.23
C ASP A 153 -2.58 16.60 -17.52
N SER A 154 -2.25 15.41 -18.04
CA SER A 154 -2.94 14.79 -19.16
C SER A 154 -4.05 13.86 -18.67
N LEU A 155 -5.19 13.84 -19.35
CA LEU A 155 -6.29 12.93 -18.99
C LEU A 155 -5.82 11.47 -19.10
N LEU A 156 -5.93 10.73 -17.99
CA LEU A 156 -5.64 9.29 -17.95
C LEU A 156 -6.93 8.50 -18.13
N THR A 157 -7.92 8.77 -17.29
CA THR A 157 -9.22 8.07 -17.29
C THR A 157 -10.26 8.85 -16.49
N ARG A 158 -11.48 8.28 -16.40
CA ARG A 158 -12.59 8.82 -15.62
C ARG A 158 -13.11 7.84 -14.61
N SER A 159 -13.03 8.21 -13.33
CA SER A 159 -13.56 7.41 -12.22
C SER A 159 -15.08 7.43 -12.20
N ASN A 160 -15.66 6.25 -12.09
CA ASN A 160 -17.09 6.01 -11.89
C ASN A 160 -17.33 5.34 -10.53
N ASN A 161 -18.59 5.22 -10.12
CA ASN A 161 -18.95 4.44 -8.94
C ASN A 161 -18.92 2.93 -9.26
N ASN A 162 -18.49 2.10 -8.32
CA ASN A 162 -18.39 0.65 -8.48
C ASN A 162 -17.62 0.25 -9.78
N TRP A 163 -16.39 0.72 -9.90
CA TRP A 163 -15.63 0.72 -11.14
C TRP A 163 -14.21 0.22 -10.95
N ILE A 164 -13.70 -0.48 -11.96
CA ILE A 164 -12.34 -0.98 -12.06
C ILE A 164 -11.81 -0.68 -13.45
N GLU A 165 -10.57 -0.24 -13.52
CA GLU A 165 -9.85 -0.10 -14.78
C GLU A 165 -8.37 -0.45 -14.60
N THR A 166 -7.84 -1.16 -15.59
CA THR A 166 -6.42 -1.53 -15.64
C THR A 166 -5.79 -0.91 -16.87
N ILE A 167 -4.78 -0.09 -16.68
CA ILE A 167 -4.11 0.67 -17.71
C ILE A 167 -2.64 0.31 -17.76
N THR A 168 -2.15 -0.15 -18.90
CA THR A 168 -0.72 -0.25 -19.18
C THR A 168 -0.19 1.13 -19.57
N HIS A 169 0.84 1.60 -18.89
CA HIS A 169 1.40 2.93 -19.06
C HIS A 169 2.93 2.87 -19.16
N PRO A 170 3.56 3.72 -20.00
CA PRO A 170 5.01 3.85 -19.97
C PRO A 170 5.54 4.16 -18.56
N ALA A 171 6.60 3.50 -18.15
CA ALA A 171 7.23 3.75 -16.86
C ALA A 171 8.09 5.01 -16.95
N THR A 172 7.52 6.15 -16.57
CA THR A 172 8.11 7.49 -16.76
C THR A 172 8.86 8.03 -15.55
N GLY A 173 9.08 7.20 -14.52
CA GLY A 173 9.70 7.64 -13.27
C GLY A 173 8.72 8.43 -12.40
N VAL A 174 9.19 9.53 -11.80
CA VAL A 174 8.37 10.36 -10.90
C VAL A 174 7.20 10.97 -11.67
N THR A 175 6.00 10.63 -11.24
CA THR A 175 4.75 10.91 -11.94
C THR A 175 3.68 11.31 -10.94
N THR A 176 2.88 12.32 -11.24
CA THR A 176 1.78 12.76 -10.39
C THR A 176 0.44 12.40 -11.01
N LEU A 177 -0.37 11.66 -10.25
CA LEU A 177 -1.79 11.45 -10.55
C LEU A 177 -2.61 12.47 -9.77
N SER A 178 -3.59 13.08 -10.42
CA SER A 178 -4.47 14.08 -9.80
C SER A 178 -5.92 13.85 -10.18
N ALA A 179 -6.82 14.16 -9.24
CA ALA A 179 -8.26 14.19 -9.45
C ALA A 179 -8.83 15.49 -8.87
N LYS A 180 -9.74 16.12 -9.58
CA LYS A 180 -10.29 17.43 -9.19
C LYS A 180 -11.81 17.46 -9.30
N THR A 181 -12.45 17.95 -8.25
CA THR A 181 -13.86 18.37 -8.22
C THR A 181 -13.92 19.74 -7.51
N GLU A 182 -14.58 19.85 -6.37
CA GLU A 182 -14.50 21.05 -5.50
C GLU A 182 -13.16 21.16 -4.74
N SER A 183 -12.40 20.09 -4.67
CA SER A 183 -11.01 20.03 -4.18
C SER A 183 -10.15 19.21 -5.10
N THR A 184 -8.83 19.30 -4.94
CA THR A 184 -7.87 18.48 -5.65
C THR A 184 -7.28 17.45 -4.71
N SER A 185 -7.20 16.19 -5.17
CA SER A 185 -6.42 15.12 -4.56
C SER A 185 -5.31 14.74 -5.52
N SER A 186 -4.09 14.60 -5.01
CA SER A 186 -2.92 14.22 -5.82
C SER A 186 -2.06 13.23 -5.08
N ILE A 187 -1.50 12.28 -5.82
CA ILE A 187 -0.48 11.33 -5.35
C ILE A 187 0.70 11.36 -6.30
N THR A 188 1.90 11.23 -5.75
CA THR A 188 3.13 11.14 -6.56
C THR A 188 3.67 9.73 -6.45
N LEU A 189 3.94 9.11 -7.60
CA LEU A 189 4.45 7.75 -7.75
C LEU A 189 5.79 7.80 -8.48
N ASN A 190 6.64 6.81 -8.24
CA ASN A 190 7.81 6.55 -9.08
C ASN A 190 7.50 5.33 -9.94
N LEU A 191 7.00 5.56 -11.15
CA LEU A 191 6.60 4.51 -12.07
C LEU A 191 7.83 3.81 -12.65
N GLN A 192 8.00 2.54 -12.29
CA GLN A 192 9.11 1.70 -12.72
C GLN A 192 8.62 0.58 -13.65
N PRO A 193 9.43 0.16 -14.63
CA PRO A 193 9.07 -0.92 -15.54
C PRO A 193 8.76 -2.23 -14.81
N GLY A 194 7.74 -2.93 -15.25
CA GLY A 194 7.32 -4.22 -14.71
C GLY A 194 6.51 -4.15 -13.41
N TYR A 195 6.35 -2.97 -12.82
CA TYR A 195 5.62 -2.85 -11.56
C TYR A 195 4.13 -2.56 -11.76
N HIS A 196 3.32 -3.11 -10.85
CA HIS A 196 1.89 -2.87 -10.77
C HIS A 196 1.60 -1.92 -9.61
N TYR A 197 0.82 -0.89 -9.87
CA TYR A 197 0.40 0.11 -8.89
C TYR A 197 -1.12 0.04 -8.71
N TYR A 198 -1.57 -0.03 -7.47
CA TYR A 198 -2.97 -0.13 -7.12
C TYR A 198 -3.43 1.19 -6.50
N ILE A 199 -4.37 1.85 -7.17
CA ILE A 199 -4.85 3.18 -6.81
C ILE A 199 -6.34 3.11 -6.48
N ARG A 200 -6.66 3.26 -5.21
CA ARG A 200 -8.04 3.42 -4.76
C ARG A 200 -8.50 4.84 -5.07
N CYS A 201 -9.60 4.94 -5.80
CA CYS A 201 -10.28 6.17 -6.14
C CYS A 201 -11.53 6.30 -5.27
N GLY A 202 -11.63 7.34 -4.47
CA GLY A 202 -12.73 7.53 -3.53
C GLY A 202 -13.37 8.90 -3.64
N VAL A 203 -14.41 9.12 -2.84
CA VAL A 203 -15.06 10.41 -2.65
C VAL A 203 -15.35 10.60 -1.18
N ASN A 204 -14.89 11.70 -0.63
CA ASN A 204 -15.29 12.17 0.69
C ASN A 204 -16.45 13.16 0.58
N PHE A 205 -17.17 13.36 1.68
CA PHE A 205 -18.23 14.37 1.72
C PHE A 205 -17.67 15.75 1.41
N GLY A 206 -18.29 16.42 0.43
CA GLY A 206 -18.05 17.81 0.06
C GLY A 206 -19.19 18.70 0.48
N VAL A 207 -19.04 19.99 0.21
CA VAL A 207 -20.11 20.98 0.49
C VAL A 207 -21.14 20.97 -0.63
N LEU A 208 -20.71 20.79 -1.88
CA LEU A 208 -21.57 20.83 -3.07
C LEU A 208 -21.57 19.51 -3.85
N VAL A 209 -20.40 18.99 -4.16
CA VAL A 209 -20.26 17.87 -5.12
C VAL A 209 -19.55 16.65 -4.52
N GLY A 210 -18.78 16.83 -3.47
CA GLY A 210 -17.91 15.81 -2.92
C GLY A 210 -16.46 15.99 -3.38
N ARG A 211 -15.54 15.45 -2.59
CA ARG A 211 -14.10 15.64 -2.72
C ARG A 211 -13.45 14.34 -3.15
N PRO A 212 -12.74 14.31 -4.29
CA PRO A 212 -12.07 13.11 -4.74
C PRO A 212 -10.94 12.74 -3.78
N THR A 213 -10.66 11.45 -3.69
CA THR A 213 -9.48 10.92 -3.01
C THR A 213 -8.76 9.94 -3.92
N LEU A 214 -7.44 10.04 -3.95
CA LEU A 214 -6.55 9.06 -4.57
C LEU A 214 -5.63 8.51 -3.49
N GLU A 215 -5.49 7.19 -3.44
CA GLU A 215 -4.68 6.50 -2.45
C GLU A 215 -3.97 5.31 -3.08
N VAL A 216 -2.66 5.18 -2.82
CA VAL A 216 -1.93 3.96 -3.17
C VAL A 216 -2.26 2.90 -2.13
N VAL A 217 -2.69 1.74 -2.61
CA VAL A 217 -3.14 0.63 -1.77
C VAL A 217 -2.20 -0.55 -1.95
N GLU A 218 -1.95 -1.25 -0.87
CA GLU A 218 -1.17 -2.48 -0.89
C GLU A 218 -1.91 -3.54 -1.75
N PRO A 219 -1.19 -4.34 -2.59
CA PRO A 219 -1.80 -5.23 -3.58
C PRO A 219 -2.81 -6.23 -3.04
N THR A 220 -2.58 -6.82 -1.87
CA THR A 220 -3.49 -7.80 -1.29
C THR A 220 -4.80 -7.15 -0.83
N VAL A 221 -4.72 -5.95 -0.25
CA VAL A 221 -5.89 -5.16 0.13
C VAL A 221 -6.65 -4.72 -1.12
N ALA A 222 -5.92 -4.23 -2.14
CA ALA A 222 -6.51 -3.82 -3.40
C ALA A 222 -7.25 -4.96 -4.11
N LYS A 223 -6.62 -6.15 -4.19
CA LYS A 223 -7.25 -7.33 -4.81
C LYS A 223 -8.53 -7.72 -4.11
N ALA A 224 -8.54 -7.77 -2.78
CA ALA A 224 -9.76 -8.09 -2.02
C ALA A 224 -10.89 -7.08 -2.29
N GLU A 225 -10.57 -5.81 -2.44
CA GLU A 225 -11.56 -4.78 -2.77
C GLU A 225 -12.04 -4.87 -4.23
N ILE A 226 -11.14 -5.16 -5.16
CA ILE A 226 -11.46 -5.39 -6.58
C ILE A 226 -12.37 -6.59 -6.73
N ASP A 227 -12.06 -7.71 -6.07
CA ASP A 227 -12.88 -8.91 -6.08
C ASP A 227 -14.30 -8.61 -5.55
N ALA A 228 -14.42 -7.83 -4.48
CA ALA A 228 -15.71 -7.42 -3.94
C ALA A 228 -16.50 -6.53 -4.91
N ILE A 229 -15.83 -5.65 -5.68
CA ILE A 229 -16.47 -4.84 -6.71
C ILE A 229 -17.01 -5.73 -7.84
N GLN A 230 -16.22 -6.72 -8.27
CA GLN A 230 -16.63 -7.66 -9.32
C GLN A 230 -17.82 -8.52 -8.89
N GLN A 231 -17.82 -9.02 -7.65
CA GLN A 231 -18.93 -9.78 -7.10
C GLN A 231 -20.24 -8.97 -7.06
N ASN A 232 -20.17 -7.74 -6.56
CA ASN A 232 -21.34 -6.85 -6.53
C ASN A 232 -21.90 -6.58 -7.94
N ALA A 233 -21.05 -6.44 -8.95
CA ALA A 233 -21.47 -6.27 -10.33
C ALA A 233 -22.21 -7.50 -10.87
N LEU A 234 -21.71 -8.71 -10.60
CA LEU A 234 -22.35 -9.98 -11.00
C LEU A 234 -23.71 -10.20 -10.31
N GLU A 235 -23.80 -9.86 -9.02
CA GLU A 235 -25.07 -9.93 -8.29
C GLU A 235 -26.10 -8.96 -8.83
N ALA A 236 -25.71 -7.75 -9.21
CA ALA A 236 -26.60 -6.75 -9.80
C ALA A 236 -27.11 -7.19 -11.19
N GLU A 237 -26.27 -7.84 -12.00
CA GLU A 237 -26.66 -8.40 -13.31
C GLU A 237 -27.62 -9.60 -13.19
N SER A 238 -27.45 -10.42 -12.16
CA SER A 238 -28.30 -11.59 -11.92
C SER A 238 -29.69 -11.25 -11.34
N ALA A 239 -29.87 -10.05 -10.81
CA ALA A 239 -31.11 -9.57 -10.20
C ALA A 239 -32.05 -8.85 -11.20
N ASN A 240 -31.64 -8.62 -12.44
CA ASN A 240 -32.39 -8.02 -13.55
C ASN A 240 -32.84 -9.07 -14.56
#